data_8d2ad8cb666882b4e2169e47674f973a
#
_entry.id   8d2ad8cb666882b4e2169e47674f973a
#
_cell.length_a   1.000
_cell.length_b   1.000
_cell.length_c   1.000
_cell.angle_alpha   90.00
_cell.angle_beta   90.00
_cell.angle_gamma   90.00
#
_symmetry.space_group_name_H-M   'P 1'
#
loop_
_entity.id
_entity.type
_entity.pdbx_description
1 polymer ?
#
loop_
_entity_poly.entity_id
_entity_poly.type
_entity_poly.pdbx_seq_one_letter_code
_entity_poly.pdbx_strand_id
1 'polypeptide(L)' 'MKQKDKLVKYWKDKGYFVINLIRVTPIGMPDYIALKPNEVIFIESKETWDRLSELQKIRLEMLNKIGFTSYVNFDKYIK' A
#
# COMPACT_ATOMS: atom_id res chain seq x y z
N MET A 1 2.22 2.52 18.58
CA MET A 1 2.79 2.47 17.22
C MET A 1 1.78 3.01 16.22
N LYS A 2 2.20 3.89 15.34
CA LYS A 2 1.32 4.45 14.32
C LYS A 2 0.95 3.39 13.27
N GLN A 3 -0.19 3.58 12.60
CA GLN A 3 -0.68 2.67 11.58
C GLN A 3 0.38 2.40 10.50
N LYS A 4 1.04 3.44 10.02
CA LYS A 4 2.06 3.30 8.97
C LYS A 4 3.26 2.46 9.44
N ASP A 5 3.68 2.63 10.70
CA ASP A 5 4.78 1.86 11.26
C ASP A 5 4.42 0.38 11.39
N LYS A 6 3.20 0.09 11.81
CA LYS A 6 2.68 -1.29 11.89
C LYS A 6 2.65 -1.95 10.53
N LEU A 7 2.21 -1.22 9.53
CA LEU A 7 2.09 -1.71 8.15
C LEU A 7 3.47 -2.06 7.60
N VAL A 8 4.43 -1.16 7.73
CA VAL A 8 5.79 -1.38 7.24
C VAL A 8 6.41 -2.60 7.94
N LYS A 9 6.27 -2.68 9.26
CA LYS A 9 6.78 -3.82 10.03
C LYS A 9 6.15 -5.12 9.58
N TYR A 10 4.83 -5.15 9.39
CA TYR A 10 4.10 -6.33 8.95
C TYR A 10 4.69 -6.90 7.65
N TRP A 11 4.89 -6.04 6.65
CA TRP A 11 5.41 -6.49 5.36
C TRP A 11 6.89 -6.85 5.41
N LYS A 12 7.69 -6.11 6.18
CA LYS A 12 9.10 -6.46 6.39
C LYS A 12 9.26 -7.81 7.08
N ASP A 13 8.41 -8.08 8.09
CA ASP A 13 8.44 -9.34 8.82
C ASP A 13 8.10 -10.54 7.92
N LYS A 14 7.36 -10.29 6.84
CA LYS A 14 7.06 -11.32 5.83
C LYS A 14 8.15 -11.49 4.78
N GLY A 15 9.21 -10.71 4.88
CA GLY A 15 10.35 -10.83 3.98
C GLY A 15 10.33 -9.89 2.78
N TYR A 16 9.43 -8.92 2.77
CA TYR A 16 9.36 -7.95 1.68
C TYR A 16 10.33 -6.79 1.87
N PHE A 17 10.87 -6.30 0.77
CA PHE A 17 11.55 -5.02 0.75
C PHE A 17 10.48 -3.93 0.53
N VAL A 18 10.34 -3.02 1.48
CA VAL A 18 9.27 -2.02 1.48
C VAL A 18 9.82 -0.65 1.09
N ILE A 19 9.21 -0.04 0.07
CA ILE A 19 9.58 1.30 -0.40
C ILE A 19 8.42 2.25 -0.10
N ASN A 20 8.78 3.41 0.47
CA ASN A 20 7.82 4.48 0.77
C ASN A 20 7.62 5.35 -0.46
N LEU A 21 6.37 5.53 -0.90
CA LEU A 21 6.02 6.32 -2.08
C LEU A 21 5.29 7.62 -1.74
N ILE A 22 5.25 8.01 -0.48
CA ILE A 22 4.40 9.14 -0.05
C ILE A 22 4.72 10.44 -0.80
N ARG A 23 5.98 10.64 -1.20
CA ARG A 23 6.40 11.85 -1.91
C ARG A 23 6.69 11.63 -3.39
N VAL A 24 6.22 10.53 -3.94
CA VAL A 24 6.46 10.18 -5.34
C VAL A 24 5.29 10.65 -6.19
N THR A 25 5.57 11.13 -7.41
CA THR A 25 4.54 11.43 -8.40
C THR A 25 4.36 10.24 -9.32
N PRO A 26 3.17 10.08 -9.92
CA PRO A 26 2.00 10.96 -9.86
C PRO A 26 1.25 10.89 -8.52
N ILE A 27 0.52 11.94 -8.23
CA ILE A 27 -0.31 12.01 -7.02
C ILE A 27 -1.37 10.90 -7.04
N GLY A 28 -1.74 10.39 -5.87
CA GLY A 28 -2.74 9.34 -5.74
C GLY A 28 -2.17 7.93 -5.78
N MET A 29 -0.85 7.79 -5.92
CA MET A 29 -0.22 6.49 -5.82
C MET A 29 -0.34 5.94 -4.40
N PRO A 30 -0.37 4.61 -4.24
CA PRO A 30 -0.34 3.99 -2.92
C PRO A 30 0.90 4.42 -2.13
N ASP A 31 0.81 4.34 -0.80
CA ASP A 31 1.87 4.82 0.09
C ASP A 31 3.15 4.00 0.02
N TYR A 32 3.04 2.70 -0.26
CA TYR A 32 4.18 1.78 -0.22
C TYR A 32 4.16 0.78 -1.35
N ILE A 33 5.36 0.30 -1.70
CA ILE A 33 5.55 -0.89 -2.54
C ILE A 33 6.27 -1.93 -1.69
N ALA A 34 5.78 -3.16 -1.71
CA ALA A 34 6.43 -4.29 -1.06
C ALA A 34 6.93 -5.25 -2.13
N LEU A 35 8.21 -5.58 -2.09
CA LEU A 35 8.88 -6.36 -3.12
C LEU A 35 9.44 -7.66 -2.58
N LYS A 36 9.22 -8.74 -3.32
CA LYS A 36 9.90 -10.03 -3.21
C LYS A 36 10.23 -10.51 -4.61
N PRO A 37 11.09 -11.52 -4.77
CA PRO A 37 11.29 -12.11 -6.10
C PRO A 37 9.96 -12.52 -6.72
N ASN A 38 9.71 -12.04 -7.95
CA ASN A 38 8.49 -12.32 -8.71
C ASN A 38 7.20 -11.77 -8.08
N GLU A 39 7.30 -10.82 -7.15
CA GLU A 39 6.12 -10.31 -6.48
C GLU A 39 6.26 -8.80 -6.23
N VAL A 40 5.25 -8.04 -6.68
CA VAL A 40 5.17 -6.58 -6.47
C VAL A 40 3.78 -6.28 -5.94
N ILE A 41 3.73 -5.71 -4.75
CA ILE A 41 2.45 -5.38 -4.10
C ILE A 41 2.43 -3.90 -3.78
N PHE A 42 1.36 -3.21 -4.19
CA PHE A 42 1.13 -1.80 -3.83
C PHE A 42 0.19 -1.74 -2.62
N ILE A 43 0.51 -0.91 -1.66
CA ILE A 43 -0.21 -0.86 -0.39
C ILE A 43 -0.56 0.57 -0.03
N GLU A 44 -1.86 0.83 0.16
CA GLU A 44 -2.37 2.10 0.64
C GLU A 44 -2.65 1.98 2.13
N SER A 45 -2.06 2.87 2.95
CA SER A 45 -2.27 2.88 4.39
C SER A 45 -3.44 3.80 4.72
N LYS A 46 -4.48 3.26 5.35
CA LYS A 46 -5.66 4.00 5.78
C LYS A 46 -6.05 3.63 7.20
N GLU A 47 -6.42 4.63 7.98
CA GLU A 47 -7.08 4.38 9.25
C GLU A 47 -8.51 3.90 9.00
N THR A 48 -9.12 3.26 9.99
CA THR A 48 -10.45 2.66 9.80
C THR A 48 -11.54 3.68 9.42
N TRP A 49 -11.37 4.94 9.82
CA TRP A 49 -12.34 6.00 9.50
C TRP A 49 -12.02 6.75 8.20
N ASP A 50 -10.85 6.50 7.63
CA ASP A 50 -10.45 7.16 6.38
C ASP A 50 -11.11 6.51 5.17
N ARG A 51 -11.30 7.32 4.13
CA ARG A 51 -11.80 6.83 2.85
C ARG A 51 -10.79 7.12 1.75
N LEU A 52 -10.79 6.28 0.73
CA LEU A 52 -9.98 6.53 -0.45
C LEU A 52 -10.53 7.75 -1.21
N SER A 53 -9.64 8.62 -1.67
CA SER A 53 -10.02 9.67 -2.61
C SER A 53 -10.35 9.04 -3.96
N GLU A 54 -11.03 9.79 -4.83
CA GLU A 54 -11.33 9.30 -6.18
C GLU A 54 -10.04 9.01 -6.96
N LEU A 55 -9.03 9.85 -6.82
CA LEU A 55 -7.75 9.63 -7.49
C LEU A 55 -7.06 8.38 -6.99
N GLN A 56 -7.10 8.11 -5.67
CA GLN A 56 -6.55 6.88 -5.10
C GLN A 56 -7.26 5.64 -5.66
N LYS A 57 -8.58 5.69 -5.77
CA LYS A 57 -9.36 4.59 -6.37
C LYS A 57 -8.95 4.33 -7.81
N ILE A 58 -8.81 5.40 -8.59
CA ILE A 58 -8.42 5.31 -10.00
C ILE A 58 -7.04 4.67 -10.13
N ARG A 59 -6.08 5.09 -9.28
CA ARG A 59 -4.72 4.54 -9.30
C ARG A 59 -4.70 3.06 -8.94
N LEU A 60 -5.44 2.66 -7.92
CA LEU A 60 -5.52 1.26 -7.51
C LEU A 60 -6.13 0.39 -8.62
N GLU A 61 -7.21 0.86 -9.24
CA GLU A 61 -7.83 0.15 -10.36
C GLU A 61 -6.88 0.02 -11.55
N MET A 62 -6.15 1.09 -11.86
CA MET A 62 -5.16 1.08 -12.93
C MET A 62 -4.08 0.02 -12.67
N LEU A 63 -3.55 0.00 -11.45
CA LEU A 63 -2.52 -0.97 -11.07
C LEU A 63 -3.02 -2.40 -11.18
N ASN A 64 -4.26 -2.65 -10.73
CA ASN A 64 -4.87 -3.97 -10.84
C ASN A 64 -5.07 -4.38 -12.30
N LYS A 65 -5.47 -3.45 -13.16
CA LYS A 65 -5.68 -3.73 -14.59
C LYS A 65 -4.39 -4.11 -15.30
N ILE A 66 -3.27 -3.47 -14.96
CA ILE A 66 -1.99 -3.80 -15.59
C ILE A 66 -1.32 -5.01 -14.94
N GLY A 67 -1.95 -5.63 -13.95
CA GLY A 67 -1.52 -6.92 -13.41
C GLY A 67 -0.84 -6.88 -12.05
N PHE A 68 -0.79 -5.73 -11.38
CA PHE A 68 -0.22 -5.66 -10.04
C PHE A 68 -1.31 -5.86 -8.98
N THR A 69 -0.90 -6.43 -7.84
CA THR A 69 -1.77 -6.57 -6.68
C THR A 69 -1.75 -5.28 -5.87
N SER A 70 -2.92 -4.83 -5.43
CA SER A 70 -3.03 -3.65 -4.57
C SER A 70 -3.88 -3.97 -3.35
N TYR A 71 -3.47 -3.46 -2.20
CA TYR A 71 -4.21 -3.60 -0.95
C TYR A 71 -4.44 -2.26 -0.30
N VAL A 72 -5.58 -2.13 0.39
CA VAL A 72 -5.82 -1.05 1.33
C VAL A 72 -5.74 -1.67 2.72
N ASN A 73 -4.79 -1.24 3.52
CA ASN A 73 -4.57 -1.80 4.84
C ASN A 73 -5.24 -0.93 5.89
N PHE A 74 -6.29 -1.48 6.50
CA PHE A 74 -6.92 -0.91 7.68
C PHE A 74 -6.40 -1.66 8.91
N ASP A 75 -6.64 -1.12 10.09
CA ASP A 75 -6.20 -1.74 11.35
C ASP A 75 -6.58 -3.21 11.45
N LYS A 76 -7.75 -3.57 10.95
CA LYS A 76 -8.23 -4.95 11.02
C LYS A 76 -7.39 -5.94 10.19
N TYR A 77 -6.59 -5.46 9.25
CA TYR A 77 -5.73 -6.29 8.40
C TYR A 77 -4.30 -6.39 8.90
N ILE A 78 -3.92 -5.58 9.88
CA ILE A 78 -2.55 -5.52 10.40
C ILE A 78 -2.59 -5.99 11.85
N LYS A 79 -2.20 -7.21 12.06
CA LYS A 79 -2.22 -7.82 13.39
C LYS A 79 -0.83 -8.01 13.94
#